data_bd2227516402c28c25a8ae9839191522
#
_entry.id   bd2227516402c28c25a8ae9839191522
#
_cell.length_a   1.000
_cell.length_b   1.000
_cell.length_c   1.000
_cell.angle_alpha   90.00
_cell.angle_beta   90.00
_cell.angle_gamma   90.00
#
_symmetry.space_group_name_H-M   'P 1'
#
loop_
_entity.id
_entity.type
_entity.pdbx_description
1 polymer ?
#
loop_
_entity_poly.entity_id
_entity_poly.type
_entity_poly.pdbx_seq_one_letter_code
_entity_poly.pdbx_strand_id
1 'polypeptide(L)'
;VMAQAEHEVHYFFIDDYLEIEEFRDGSQYEKFDAMVEINEKILINKKAFVFYRATPSMDVKMQLKFQMERRIEELVVESFTNLSIDHFRRIKQPLIMDFRNVYDPKNESSDLESWVGFVFGGLIFLFIGIFGMTILRSTAKEKSNRIVEVLLSAVKPRQLMLGKMTGIALAALFQLAIWSVLIGCGLWILRQTIFPDMMNPANWQGIQMAADVQNQVVMAQEGLSNNPVLDLVYARIDYVWMSVHFVFFFVAAYYFYGAFFSMIGAMTGTESDGQQFVMPILLLLGFSILSGYMYIHYPDSTFAAWISYLPFTAPMVVMIQLAQGVPIESYYLIWIHWLIIVLSAVLMLQVAGKLYKNGILQFGHRLRLSQFWRYFKS
;
A
#
# COMPACT_ATOMS: atom_id res chain seq x y z
N VAL A 1 29.36 12.05 12.52
CA VAL A 1 28.33 13.06 12.79
C VAL A 1 27.09 12.29 13.20
N MET A 2 26.81 12.35 14.50
CA MET A 2 25.70 11.67 15.16
C MET A 2 24.39 12.36 14.75
N ALA A 3 23.53 11.67 13.98
CA ALA A 3 22.12 11.94 14.01
C ALA A 3 21.60 11.34 15.32
N GLN A 4 21.08 12.18 16.19
CA GLN A 4 20.44 11.78 17.43
C GLN A 4 19.29 10.84 17.10
N ALA A 5 19.29 9.66 17.72
CA ALA A 5 18.18 8.75 17.68
C ALA A 5 17.00 9.40 18.42
N GLU A 6 16.01 9.88 17.67
CA GLU A 6 14.80 10.48 18.20
C GLU A 6 13.85 9.46 18.87
N HIS A 7 14.22 8.18 18.89
CA HIS A 7 13.41 7.12 19.50
C HIS A 7 14.27 6.23 20.40
N GLU A 8 14.47 6.67 21.63
CA GLU A 8 15.04 5.82 22.67
C GLU A 8 13.92 4.92 23.22
N VAL A 9 14.07 3.60 23.08
CA VAL A 9 13.09 2.64 23.60
C VAL A 9 13.31 2.49 25.11
N HIS A 10 12.34 2.92 25.91
CA HIS A 10 12.34 2.78 27.36
C HIS A 10 11.62 1.52 27.78
N TYR A 11 12.26 0.68 28.58
CA TYR A 11 11.72 -0.60 29.07
C TYR A 11 11.22 -0.48 30.50
N PHE A 12 10.00 -0.97 30.74
CA PHE A 12 9.44 -1.17 32.08
C PHE A 12 9.14 -2.66 32.26
N PHE A 13 9.70 -3.25 33.30
CA PHE A 13 9.53 -4.66 33.60
C PHE A 13 8.37 -4.83 34.59
N ILE A 14 7.46 -5.76 34.28
CA ILE A 14 6.34 -6.14 35.12
C ILE A 14 6.51 -7.62 35.39
N ASP A 15 6.61 -7.99 36.68
CA ASP A 15 6.80 -9.38 37.12
C ASP A 15 5.49 -10.17 37.22
N ASP A 16 4.39 -9.61 36.70
CA ASP A 16 3.07 -10.21 36.75
C ASP A 16 2.56 -10.48 35.31
N TYR A 17 1.66 -11.46 35.18
CA TYR A 17 1.03 -11.76 33.89
C TYR A 17 -0.02 -10.69 33.62
N LEU A 18 0.20 -9.93 32.54
CA LEU A 18 -0.70 -8.89 32.07
C LEU A 18 -1.51 -9.42 30.87
N GLU A 19 -2.84 -9.48 31.00
CA GLU A 19 -3.70 -9.85 29.89
C GLU A 19 -3.74 -8.75 28.82
N ILE A 20 -3.87 -9.16 27.55
CA ILE A 20 -3.89 -8.23 26.40
C ILE A 20 -5.06 -7.24 26.53
N GLU A 21 -6.20 -7.71 27.03
CA GLU A 21 -7.39 -6.90 27.26
C GLU A 21 -7.15 -5.82 28.33
N GLU A 22 -6.44 -6.16 29.38
CA GLU A 22 -6.06 -5.22 30.43
C GLU A 22 -5.03 -4.19 29.92
N PHE A 23 -4.08 -4.61 29.09
CA PHE A 23 -3.16 -3.69 28.43
C PHE A 23 -3.90 -2.74 27.49
N ARG A 24 -4.89 -3.23 26.73
CA ARG A 24 -5.66 -2.43 25.79
C ARG A 24 -6.55 -1.39 26.47
N ASP A 25 -7.31 -1.80 27.51
CA ASP A 25 -8.40 -1.01 28.08
C ASP A 25 -8.02 -0.34 29.41
N GLY A 26 -6.92 -0.74 30.04
CA GLY A 26 -6.47 -0.21 31.32
C GLY A 26 -5.85 1.18 31.21
N SER A 27 -6.47 2.17 31.88
CA SER A 27 -6.01 3.56 31.90
C SER A 27 -4.58 3.75 32.44
N GLN A 28 -4.11 2.85 33.29
CA GLN A 28 -2.74 2.86 33.82
C GLN A 28 -1.68 2.52 32.75
N TYR A 29 -2.08 1.81 31.69
CA TYR A 29 -1.18 1.38 30.60
C TYR A 29 -1.26 2.27 29.35
N GLU A 30 -2.05 3.33 29.37
CA GLU A 30 -2.24 4.26 28.25
C GLU A 30 -0.93 4.95 27.79
N LYS A 31 0.06 5.02 28.69
CA LYS A 31 1.37 5.62 28.46
C LYS A 31 2.33 4.72 27.67
N PHE A 32 2.00 3.42 27.50
CA PHE A 32 2.87 2.46 26.85
C PHE A 32 2.40 2.17 25.44
N ASP A 33 3.30 2.28 24.48
CA ASP A 33 3.04 2.06 23.07
C ASP A 33 2.99 0.57 22.70
N ALA A 34 3.76 -0.26 23.41
CA ALA A 34 3.81 -1.70 23.17
C ALA A 34 4.06 -2.51 24.44
N MET A 35 3.61 -3.76 24.43
CA MET A 35 3.86 -4.78 25.44
C MET A 35 4.64 -5.93 24.79
N VAL A 36 5.67 -6.41 25.48
CA VAL A 36 6.44 -7.59 25.06
C VAL A 36 6.14 -8.74 26.00
N GLU A 37 5.54 -9.79 25.49
CA GLU A 37 5.29 -11.03 26.24
C GLU A 37 6.50 -11.96 26.08
N ILE A 38 7.11 -12.31 27.23
CA ILE A 38 8.26 -13.20 27.31
C ILE A 38 7.82 -14.51 27.93
N ASN A 39 7.77 -15.57 27.13
CA ASN A 39 7.41 -16.91 27.61
C ASN A 39 8.56 -17.50 28.42
N GLU A 40 8.26 -18.30 29.46
CA GLU A 40 9.24 -19.05 30.26
C GLU A 40 10.17 -19.93 29.40
N LYS A 41 9.69 -20.42 28.25
CA LYS A 41 10.48 -21.24 27.31
C LYS A 41 11.27 -20.42 26.29
N ILE A 42 11.41 -19.11 26.46
CA ILE A 42 12.10 -18.22 25.50
C ILE A 42 13.55 -18.67 25.23
N LEU A 43 14.23 -19.24 26.23
CA LEU A 43 15.60 -19.75 26.10
C LEU A 43 15.67 -20.98 25.17
N ILE A 44 14.56 -21.69 24.96
CA ILE A 44 14.47 -22.90 24.14
C ILE A 44 13.95 -22.58 22.75
N ASN A 45 12.78 -21.92 22.68
CA ASN A 45 12.07 -21.66 21.42
C ASN A 45 12.47 -20.34 20.75
N LYS A 46 13.10 -19.43 21.52
CA LYS A 46 13.53 -18.12 21.07
C LYS A 46 12.45 -17.29 20.36
N LYS A 47 11.21 -17.40 20.85
CA LYS A 47 10.05 -16.70 20.32
C LYS A 47 9.48 -15.76 21.38
N ALA A 48 9.32 -14.47 21.03
CA ALA A 48 8.65 -13.45 21.83
C ALA A 48 7.53 -12.81 21.02
N PHE A 49 6.45 -12.41 21.71
CA PHE A 49 5.32 -11.71 21.12
C PHE A 49 5.36 -10.24 21.53
N VAL A 50 5.14 -9.35 20.56
CA VAL A 50 5.08 -7.92 20.79
C VAL A 50 3.71 -7.41 20.37
N PHE A 51 2.93 -6.92 21.34
CA PHE A 51 1.61 -6.34 21.12
C PHE A 51 1.76 -4.81 21.14
N TYR A 52 1.31 -4.13 20.09
CA TYR A 52 1.47 -2.68 19.93
C TYR A 52 0.12 -1.99 19.70
N ARG A 53 0.03 -0.72 20.10
CA ARG A 53 -1.14 0.14 19.85
C ARG A 53 -1.10 0.81 18.49
N ALA A 54 0.09 1.35 18.13
CA ALA A 54 0.37 1.91 16.82
C ALA A 54 1.50 1.12 16.14
N THR A 55 1.47 0.97 14.83
CA THR A 55 2.45 0.17 14.07
C THR A 55 3.86 0.73 14.27
N PRO A 56 4.78 0.02 14.94
CA PRO A 56 6.12 0.54 15.21
C PRO A 56 6.94 0.64 13.92
N SER A 57 7.80 1.66 13.84
CA SER A 57 8.72 1.85 12.73
C SER A 57 9.70 0.67 12.62
N MET A 58 10.27 0.48 11.42
CA MET A 58 11.25 -0.58 11.18
C MET A 58 12.46 -0.47 12.10
N ASP A 59 12.90 0.77 12.41
CA ASP A 59 14.02 1.02 13.30
C ASP A 59 13.74 0.56 14.74
N VAL A 60 12.52 0.83 15.25
CA VAL A 60 12.09 0.37 16.57
C VAL A 60 12.00 -1.16 16.61
N LYS A 61 11.46 -1.79 15.58
CA LYS A 61 11.38 -3.26 15.46
C LYS A 61 12.77 -3.89 15.49
N MET A 62 13.70 -3.33 14.72
CA MET A 62 15.09 -3.82 14.67
C MET A 62 15.83 -3.59 15.98
N GLN A 63 15.68 -2.42 16.60
CA GLN A 63 16.32 -2.09 17.88
C GLN A 63 15.82 -3.02 18.99
N LEU A 64 14.51 -3.23 19.09
CA LEU A 64 13.89 -4.13 20.06
C LEU A 64 14.41 -5.57 19.88
N LYS A 65 14.38 -6.08 18.63
CA LYS A 65 14.89 -7.40 18.30
C LYS A 65 16.36 -7.56 18.72
N PHE A 66 17.21 -6.62 18.34
CA PHE A 66 18.66 -6.67 18.63
C PHE A 66 18.96 -6.65 20.13
N GLN A 67 18.27 -5.79 20.90
CA GLN A 67 18.44 -5.71 22.34
C GLN A 67 17.98 -6.98 23.06
N MET A 68 16.83 -7.55 22.63
CA MET A 68 16.32 -8.80 23.19
C MET A 68 17.23 -9.99 22.85
N GLU A 69 17.70 -10.11 21.61
CA GLU A 69 18.66 -11.13 21.21
C GLU A 69 19.92 -11.08 22.07
N ARG A 70 20.49 -9.88 22.21
CA ARG A 70 21.69 -9.68 23.01
C ARG A 70 21.47 -10.10 24.47
N ARG A 71 20.34 -9.73 25.07
CA ARG A 71 20.04 -10.08 26.46
C ARG A 71 19.85 -11.57 26.65
N ILE A 72 19.18 -12.23 25.73
CA ILE A 72 19.02 -13.70 25.74
C ILE A 72 20.37 -14.40 25.58
N GLU A 73 21.24 -13.92 24.68
CA GLU A 73 22.59 -14.45 24.52
C GLU A 73 23.39 -14.31 25.81
N GLU A 74 23.37 -13.16 26.47
CA GLU A 74 24.06 -12.93 27.77
C GLU A 74 23.56 -13.93 28.85
N LEU A 75 22.23 -14.11 28.99
CA LEU A 75 21.66 -15.03 29.99
C LEU A 75 22.03 -16.50 29.70
N VAL A 76 22.03 -16.90 28.42
CA VAL A 76 22.38 -18.27 28.04
C VAL A 76 23.88 -18.52 28.27
N VAL A 77 24.74 -17.57 27.92
CA VAL A 77 26.20 -17.67 28.18
C VAL A 77 26.46 -17.76 29.67
N GLU A 78 25.77 -16.94 30.48
CA GLU A 78 25.93 -16.91 31.94
C GLU A 78 25.48 -18.23 32.61
N SER A 79 24.45 -18.89 32.03
CA SER A 79 23.92 -20.17 32.52
C SER A 79 24.80 -21.41 32.23
N PHE A 80 25.74 -21.31 31.24
CA PHE A 80 26.54 -22.44 30.79
C PHE A 80 28.04 -22.23 31.09
N THR A 81 28.56 -22.93 32.11
CA THR A 81 30.00 -22.95 32.46
C THR A 81 30.85 -23.79 31.54
N ASN A 82 30.26 -24.71 30.74
CA ASN A 82 30.95 -25.55 29.72
C ASN A 82 30.20 -25.50 28.39
N LEU A 83 30.62 -24.65 27.47
CA LEU A 83 30.04 -24.50 26.14
C LEU A 83 30.46 -25.64 25.20
N SER A 84 29.54 -26.55 24.90
CA SER A 84 29.70 -27.46 23.77
C SER A 84 29.35 -26.75 22.46
N ILE A 85 29.81 -27.28 21.29
CA ILE A 85 29.53 -26.74 19.96
C ILE A 85 28.03 -26.66 19.70
N ASP A 86 27.25 -27.61 20.21
CA ASP A 86 25.80 -27.62 20.05
C ASP A 86 25.09 -26.54 20.88
N HIS A 87 25.61 -26.23 22.07
CA HIS A 87 25.12 -25.11 22.87
C HIS A 87 25.42 -23.76 22.20
N PHE A 88 26.62 -23.59 21.64
CA PHE A 88 26.96 -22.39 20.88
C PHE A 88 26.08 -22.19 19.64
N ARG A 89 25.73 -23.26 18.92
CA ARG A 89 24.76 -23.19 17.80
C ARG A 89 23.37 -22.76 18.25
N ARG A 90 22.89 -23.23 19.41
CA ARG A 90 21.59 -22.83 19.98
C ARG A 90 21.56 -21.37 20.42
N ILE A 91 22.67 -20.87 20.98
CA ILE A 91 22.80 -19.46 21.36
C ILE A 91 22.67 -18.56 20.11
N LYS A 92 23.25 -18.97 18.99
CA LYS A 92 23.23 -18.20 17.73
C LYS A 92 21.94 -18.32 16.91
N GLN A 93 20.92 -19.04 17.38
CA GLN A 93 19.63 -19.04 16.69
C GLN A 93 18.98 -17.66 16.81
N PRO A 94 18.53 -17.07 15.69
CA PRO A 94 17.90 -15.76 15.70
C PRO A 94 16.62 -15.77 16.54
N LEU A 95 16.40 -14.71 17.29
CA LEU A 95 15.14 -14.48 18.01
C LEU A 95 14.04 -14.15 16.98
N ILE A 96 12.94 -14.90 17.01
CA ILE A 96 11.74 -14.62 16.23
C ILE A 96 10.85 -13.73 17.09
N MET A 97 10.68 -12.47 16.69
CA MET A 97 9.74 -11.55 17.33
C MET A 97 8.52 -11.41 16.42
N ASP A 98 7.37 -11.74 16.96
CA ASP A 98 6.09 -11.64 16.28
C ASP A 98 5.39 -10.37 16.78
N PHE A 99 5.20 -9.41 15.87
CA PHE A 99 4.58 -8.12 16.16
C PHE A 99 3.08 -8.22 15.89
N ARG A 100 2.26 -8.03 16.93
CA ARG A 100 0.80 -8.13 16.86
C ARG A 100 0.14 -6.84 17.29
N ASN A 101 -0.93 -6.47 16.58
CA ASN A 101 -1.76 -5.33 16.96
C ASN A 101 -2.55 -5.69 18.23
N VAL A 102 -2.55 -4.81 19.23
CA VAL A 102 -3.29 -4.99 20.48
C VAL A 102 -4.80 -5.05 20.25
N TYR A 103 -5.29 -4.32 19.25
CA TYR A 103 -6.71 -4.30 18.91
C TYR A 103 -7.17 -5.53 18.12
N ASP A 104 -6.24 -6.25 17.48
CA ASP A 104 -6.48 -7.52 16.79
C ASP A 104 -5.30 -8.48 16.99
N PRO A 105 -5.18 -9.08 18.18
CA PRO A 105 -4.03 -9.92 18.57
C PRO A 105 -3.98 -11.27 17.84
N LYS A 106 -5.06 -11.67 17.17
CA LYS A 106 -5.12 -12.90 16.37
C LYS A 106 -4.47 -12.72 14.99
N ASN A 107 -4.37 -11.49 14.52
CA ASN A 107 -3.70 -11.17 13.26
C ASN A 107 -2.22 -10.91 13.51
N GLU A 108 -1.39 -11.78 12.99
CA GLU A 108 0.05 -11.50 12.86
C GLU A 108 0.20 -10.35 11.87
N SER A 109 0.60 -9.14 12.31
CA SER A 109 0.91 -8.04 11.40
C SER A 109 2.16 -8.40 10.63
N SER A 110 2.00 -9.01 9.48
CA SER A 110 3.12 -9.24 8.60
C SER A 110 3.31 -8.01 7.71
N ASP A 111 4.57 -7.66 7.45
CA ASP A 111 4.90 -6.64 6.45
C ASP A 111 4.31 -7.02 5.07
N LEU A 112 3.87 -8.29 4.89
CA LEU A 112 3.24 -8.82 3.68
C LEU A 112 1.93 -8.10 3.33
N GLU A 113 1.10 -7.71 4.31
CA GLU A 113 -0.14 -6.96 4.08
C GLU A 113 0.18 -5.60 3.45
N SER A 114 1.17 -4.93 3.99
CA SER A 114 1.66 -3.66 3.46
C SER A 114 2.15 -3.79 2.02
N TRP A 115 2.83 -4.89 1.69
CA TRP A 115 3.29 -5.16 0.32
C TRP A 115 2.13 -5.47 -0.63
N VAL A 116 1.06 -6.14 -0.16
CA VAL A 116 -0.15 -6.31 -0.97
C VAL A 116 -0.78 -4.96 -1.28
N GLY A 117 -0.93 -4.08 -0.29
CA GLY A 117 -1.40 -2.72 -0.49
C GLY A 117 -0.53 -1.93 -1.48
N PHE A 118 0.79 -2.09 -1.38
CA PHE A 118 1.75 -1.49 -2.30
C PHE A 118 1.55 -1.98 -3.74
N VAL A 119 1.33 -3.27 -3.95
CA VAL A 119 1.04 -3.84 -5.28
C VAL A 119 -0.27 -3.25 -5.83
N PHE A 120 -1.34 -3.19 -5.03
CA PHE A 120 -2.60 -2.58 -5.46
C PHE A 120 -2.44 -1.09 -5.80
N GLY A 121 -1.75 -0.33 -4.95
CA GLY A 121 -1.41 1.07 -5.24
C GLY A 121 -0.56 1.21 -6.51
N GLY A 122 0.44 0.34 -6.68
CA GLY A 122 1.27 0.28 -7.87
C GLY A 122 0.49 -0.02 -9.15
N LEU A 123 -0.52 -0.90 -9.08
CA LEU A 123 -1.43 -1.17 -10.19
C LEU A 123 -2.21 0.08 -10.61
N ILE A 124 -2.68 0.91 -9.66
CA ILE A 124 -3.32 2.19 -9.99
C ILE A 124 -2.39 3.01 -10.89
N PHE A 125 -1.14 3.20 -10.48
CA PHE A 125 -0.18 4.01 -11.23
C PHE A 125 0.25 3.37 -12.55
N LEU A 126 0.35 2.05 -12.60
CA LEU A 126 0.61 1.32 -13.85
C LEU A 126 -0.52 1.58 -14.86
N PHE A 127 -1.76 1.43 -14.45
CA PHE A 127 -2.92 1.70 -15.31
C PHE A 127 -2.99 3.17 -15.72
N ILE A 128 -2.73 4.11 -14.81
CA ILE A 128 -2.66 5.55 -15.13
C ILE A 128 -1.57 5.81 -16.16
N GLY A 129 -0.41 5.20 -16.07
CA GLY A 129 0.67 5.33 -17.04
C GLY A 129 0.25 4.84 -18.43
N ILE A 130 -0.30 3.63 -18.53
CA ILE A 130 -0.73 3.00 -19.78
C ILE A 130 -1.85 3.81 -20.45
N PHE A 131 -2.93 4.07 -19.72
CA PHE A 131 -4.11 4.74 -20.26
C PHE A 131 -3.90 6.25 -20.40
N GLY A 132 -3.07 6.88 -19.57
CA GLY A 132 -2.65 8.26 -19.73
C GLY A 132 -1.86 8.47 -21.01
N MET A 133 -0.91 7.58 -21.32
CA MET A 133 -0.21 7.59 -22.61
C MET A 133 -1.17 7.39 -23.79
N THR A 134 -2.20 6.58 -23.63
CA THR A 134 -3.24 6.40 -24.67
C THR A 134 -4.03 7.69 -24.91
N ILE A 135 -4.38 8.44 -23.83
CA ILE A 135 -5.02 9.77 -23.96
C ILE A 135 -4.10 10.72 -24.76
N LEU A 136 -2.83 10.80 -24.37
CA LEU A 136 -1.87 11.68 -25.04
C LEU A 136 -1.76 11.34 -26.52
N ARG A 137 -1.46 10.08 -26.86
CA ARG A 137 -1.28 9.59 -28.24
C ARG A 137 -2.52 9.84 -29.08
N SER A 138 -3.71 9.48 -28.58
CA SER A 138 -4.96 9.71 -29.28
C SER A 138 -5.20 11.19 -29.55
N THR A 139 -4.91 12.07 -28.57
CA THR A 139 -5.09 13.52 -28.73
C THR A 139 -4.10 14.11 -29.75
N ALA A 140 -2.82 13.75 -29.65
CA ALA A 140 -1.79 14.20 -30.57
C ALA A 140 -2.06 13.72 -32.01
N LYS A 141 -2.51 12.47 -32.20
CA LYS A 141 -2.84 11.90 -33.50
C LYS A 141 -4.03 12.61 -34.17
N GLU A 142 -5.10 12.90 -33.43
CA GLU A 142 -6.24 13.65 -33.97
C GLU A 142 -5.86 15.08 -34.38
N LYS A 143 -4.96 15.72 -33.61
CA LYS A 143 -4.44 17.02 -33.94
C LYS A 143 -3.56 16.99 -35.20
N SER A 144 -2.62 16.05 -35.30
CA SER A 144 -1.71 15.95 -36.46
C SER A 144 -2.45 15.64 -37.76
N ASN A 145 -3.52 14.85 -37.68
CA ASN A 145 -4.37 14.51 -38.85
C ASN A 145 -5.47 15.55 -39.13
N ARG A 146 -5.51 16.68 -38.38
CA ARG A 146 -6.53 17.74 -38.50
C ARG A 146 -7.98 17.28 -38.29
N ILE A 147 -8.21 16.04 -37.81
CA ILE A 147 -9.55 15.50 -37.47
C ILE A 147 -10.23 16.38 -36.43
N VAL A 148 -9.44 16.99 -35.56
CA VAL A 148 -9.89 17.93 -34.55
C VAL A 148 -10.71 19.10 -35.11
N GLU A 149 -10.36 19.63 -36.28
CA GLU A 149 -11.09 20.75 -36.89
C GLU A 149 -12.54 20.35 -37.18
N VAL A 150 -12.76 19.13 -37.67
CA VAL A 150 -14.10 18.59 -37.94
C VAL A 150 -14.85 18.31 -36.62
N LEU A 151 -14.19 17.73 -35.63
CA LEU A 151 -14.80 17.44 -34.34
C LEU A 151 -15.22 18.71 -33.59
N LEU A 152 -14.39 19.78 -33.67
CA LEU A 152 -14.68 21.03 -33.00
C LEU A 152 -15.79 21.86 -33.69
N SER A 153 -16.20 21.51 -34.91
CA SER A 153 -17.40 22.10 -35.52
C SER A 153 -18.71 21.59 -34.85
N ALA A 154 -18.65 20.38 -34.23
CA ALA A 154 -19.79 19.74 -33.61
C ALA A 154 -19.81 19.84 -32.07
N VAL A 155 -18.65 19.88 -31.41
CA VAL A 155 -18.56 19.84 -29.96
C VAL A 155 -17.53 20.85 -29.41
N LYS A 156 -17.76 21.29 -28.15
CA LYS A 156 -16.80 22.19 -27.48
C LYS A 156 -15.50 21.44 -27.12
N PRO A 157 -14.32 22.10 -27.19
CA PRO A 157 -13.01 21.46 -26.89
C PRO A 157 -12.99 20.72 -25.55
N ARG A 158 -13.57 21.29 -24.50
CA ARG A 158 -13.66 20.68 -23.16
C ARG A 158 -14.52 19.39 -23.17
N GLN A 159 -15.61 19.38 -23.94
CA GLN A 159 -16.46 18.19 -24.05
C GLN A 159 -15.73 17.07 -24.79
N LEU A 160 -14.98 17.41 -25.84
CA LEU A 160 -14.15 16.46 -26.58
C LEU A 160 -13.08 15.84 -25.67
N MET A 161 -12.37 16.68 -24.86
CA MET A 161 -11.39 16.21 -23.91
C MET A 161 -11.99 15.25 -22.89
N LEU A 162 -13.10 15.65 -22.23
CA LEU A 162 -13.76 14.84 -21.20
C LEU A 162 -14.35 13.54 -21.79
N GLY A 163 -14.98 13.62 -22.96
CA GLY A 163 -15.54 12.45 -23.64
C GLY A 163 -14.47 11.40 -23.96
N LYS A 164 -13.30 11.85 -24.46
CA LYS A 164 -12.16 10.96 -24.72
C LYS A 164 -11.63 10.33 -23.44
N MET A 165 -11.40 11.13 -22.40
CA MET A 165 -10.92 10.62 -21.10
C MET A 165 -11.90 9.60 -20.54
N THR A 166 -13.20 9.89 -20.56
CA THR A 166 -14.24 8.97 -20.05
C THR A 166 -14.30 7.69 -20.87
N GLY A 167 -14.21 7.76 -22.21
CA GLY A 167 -14.18 6.58 -23.07
C GLY A 167 -13.00 5.67 -22.77
N ILE A 168 -11.81 6.23 -22.60
CA ILE A 168 -10.61 5.47 -22.23
C ILE A 168 -10.70 4.94 -20.79
N ALA A 169 -11.29 5.70 -19.85
CA ALA A 169 -11.55 5.24 -18.47
C ALA A 169 -12.46 4.00 -18.44
N LEU A 170 -13.54 4.01 -19.23
CA LEU A 170 -14.44 2.87 -19.33
C LEU A 170 -13.73 1.64 -19.91
N ALA A 171 -12.87 1.82 -20.93
CA ALA A 171 -12.06 0.74 -21.47
C ALA A 171 -11.07 0.20 -20.41
N ALA A 172 -10.47 1.06 -19.60
CA ALA A 172 -9.57 0.68 -18.50
C ALA A 172 -10.33 -0.13 -17.43
N LEU A 173 -11.51 0.33 -17.01
CA LEU A 173 -12.35 -0.38 -16.04
C LEU A 173 -12.83 -1.74 -16.57
N PHE A 174 -13.19 -1.81 -17.85
CA PHE A 174 -13.57 -3.05 -18.49
C PHE A 174 -12.40 -4.06 -18.52
N GLN A 175 -11.22 -3.60 -18.88
CA GLN A 175 -10.00 -4.42 -18.84
C GLN A 175 -9.69 -4.91 -17.43
N LEU A 176 -9.81 -4.05 -16.42
CA LEU A 176 -9.65 -4.41 -15.02
C LEU A 176 -10.65 -5.49 -14.59
N ALA A 177 -11.92 -5.36 -14.98
CA ALA A 177 -12.95 -6.36 -14.70
C ALA A 177 -12.60 -7.73 -15.33
N ILE A 178 -12.11 -7.75 -16.56
CA ILE A 178 -11.64 -8.99 -17.22
C ILE A 178 -10.51 -9.62 -16.41
N TRP A 179 -9.51 -8.84 -16.00
CA TRP A 179 -8.38 -9.35 -15.23
C TRP A 179 -8.80 -9.88 -13.86
N SER A 180 -9.73 -9.19 -13.18
CA SER A 180 -10.28 -9.64 -11.90
C SER A 180 -11.00 -10.99 -12.04
N VAL A 181 -11.77 -11.18 -13.11
CA VAL A 181 -12.43 -12.46 -13.41
C VAL A 181 -11.41 -13.55 -13.71
N LEU A 182 -10.40 -13.26 -14.53
CA LEU A 182 -9.35 -14.24 -14.87
C LEU A 182 -8.54 -14.66 -13.63
N ILE A 183 -8.18 -13.72 -12.77
CA ILE A 183 -7.47 -14.01 -11.51
C ILE A 183 -8.38 -14.84 -10.59
N GLY A 184 -9.65 -14.45 -10.42
CA GLY A 184 -10.61 -15.20 -9.61
C GLY A 184 -10.82 -16.63 -10.10
N CYS A 185 -10.99 -16.82 -11.41
CA CYS A 185 -11.08 -18.15 -12.02
C CYS A 185 -9.79 -18.94 -11.86
N GLY A 186 -8.63 -18.29 -12.02
CA GLY A 186 -7.32 -18.92 -11.81
C GLY A 186 -7.13 -19.41 -10.38
N LEU A 187 -7.44 -18.59 -9.40
CA LEU A 187 -7.40 -18.96 -7.97
C LEU A 187 -8.39 -20.09 -7.66
N TRP A 188 -9.60 -20.05 -8.24
CA TRP A 188 -10.60 -21.10 -8.07
C TRP A 188 -10.12 -22.44 -8.64
N ILE A 189 -9.51 -22.44 -9.84
CA ILE A 189 -8.93 -23.64 -10.48
C ILE A 189 -7.79 -24.18 -9.63
N LEU A 190 -6.85 -23.32 -9.19
CA LEU A 190 -5.73 -23.70 -8.31
C LEU A 190 -6.23 -24.36 -7.03
N ARG A 191 -7.28 -23.82 -6.43
CA ARG A 191 -7.92 -24.39 -5.24
C ARG A 191 -8.45 -25.79 -5.47
N GLN A 192 -9.06 -26.05 -6.63
CA GLN A 192 -9.71 -27.33 -6.89
C GLN A 192 -8.73 -28.42 -7.39
N THR A 193 -7.64 -28.02 -8.07
CA THR A 193 -6.80 -29.00 -8.80
C THR A 193 -5.43 -29.20 -8.15
N ILE A 194 -4.76 -28.12 -7.71
CA ILE A 194 -3.35 -28.21 -7.28
C ILE A 194 -3.23 -28.26 -5.76
N PHE A 195 -4.10 -27.52 -5.05
CA PHE A 195 -4.05 -27.40 -3.59
C PHE A 195 -5.41 -27.66 -2.91
N PRO A 196 -6.09 -28.82 -3.19
CA PRO A 196 -7.42 -29.07 -2.65
C PRO A 196 -7.45 -29.12 -1.12
N ASP A 197 -6.40 -29.67 -0.50
CA ASP A 197 -6.31 -29.87 0.94
C ASP A 197 -5.74 -28.64 1.67
N MET A 198 -4.80 -27.92 1.06
CA MET A 198 -4.19 -26.74 1.67
C MET A 198 -5.09 -25.51 1.65
N MET A 199 -6.00 -25.41 0.67
CA MET A 199 -6.85 -24.25 0.45
C MET A 199 -8.31 -24.46 0.90
N ASN A 200 -8.63 -25.56 1.57
CA ASN A 200 -9.99 -25.83 2.05
C ASN A 200 -10.18 -25.27 3.48
N PRO A 201 -10.98 -24.18 3.67
CA PRO A 201 -11.24 -23.62 4.99
C PRO A 201 -11.84 -24.63 5.98
N ALA A 202 -12.53 -25.68 5.49
CA ALA A 202 -13.09 -26.72 6.32
C ALA A 202 -12.00 -27.59 7.00
N ASN A 203 -10.85 -27.78 6.37
CA ASN A 203 -9.73 -28.47 6.98
C ASN A 203 -9.09 -27.63 8.10
N TRP A 204 -9.23 -26.32 8.04
CA TRP A 204 -8.76 -25.39 9.07
C TRP A 204 -9.70 -25.33 10.29
N GLN A 205 -11.03 -25.45 10.05
CA GLN A 205 -12.04 -25.52 11.13
C GLN A 205 -12.03 -26.89 11.84
N GLY A 206 -11.66 -27.96 11.16
CA GLY A 206 -11.51 -29.30 11.76
C GLY A 206 -10.38 -29.37 12.80
N ILE A 207 -9.36 -28.54 12.66
CA ILE A 207 -8.26 -28.40 13.62
C ILE A 207 -8.73 -27.66 14.89
N GLN A 208 -9.68 -26.73 14.79
CA GLN A 208 -10.28 -26.06 15.96
C GLN A 208 -11.25 -26.95 16.74
N MET A 209 -11.89 -27.94 16.11
CA MET A 209 -12.79 -28.87 16.80
C MET A 209 -12.09 -30.06 17.48
N ALA A 210 -10.83 -30.33 17.16
CA ALA A 210 -10.01 -31.33 17.85
C ALA A 210 -9.36 -30.80 19.15
N ALA A 211 -9.81 -29.67 19.65
CA ALA A 211 -9.22 -28.90 20.76
C ALA A 211 -9.48 -29.50 22.17
N ASP A 212 -9.80 -30.78 22.30
CA ASP A 212 -9.89 -31.43 23.62
C ASP A 212 -8.54 -31.88 24.21
N VAL A 213 -7.43 -31.52 23.57
CA VAL A 213 -6.10 -31.74 24.13
C VAL A 213 -5.27 -30.46 24.03
N GLN A 214 -5.15 -29.80 25.15
CA GLN A 214 -4.44 -28.51 25.34
C GLN A 214 -2.99 -28.47 24.76
N ASN A 215 -2.38 -29.62 24.50
CA ASN A 215 -1.07 -29.75 23.87
C ASN A 215 -1.11 -29.86 22.34
N GLN A 216 -2.27 -30.09 21.71
CA GLN A 216 -2.40 -30.14 20.25
C GLN A 216 -2.74 -28.77 19.66
N VAL A 217 -3.29 -27.85 20.46
CA VAL A 217 -3.59 -26.47 20.02
C VAL A 217 -2.32 -25.72 19.62
N VAL A 218 -1.23 -25.93 20.36
CA VAL A 218 0.07 -25.31 20.05
C VAL A 218 0.65 -25.85 18.72
N MET A 219 0.52 -27.15 18.45
CA MET A 219 1.01 -27.75 17.19
C MET A 219 0.11 -27.44 15.99
N ALA A 220 -1.19 -27.29 16.18
CA ALA A 220 -2.13 -26.89 15.14
C ALA A 220 -1.97 -25.41 14.78
N GLN A 221 -1.70 -24.57 15.75
CA GLN A 221 -1.38 -23.17 15.54
C GLN A 221 -0.02 -22.97 14.84
N GLU A 222 0.97 -23.82 15.16
CA GLU A 222 2.25 -23.86 14.43
C GLU A 222 2.09 -24.38 13.00
N GLY A 223 1.14 -25.26 12.72
CA GLY A 223 0.88 -25.80 11.37
C GLY A 223 0.20 -24.80 10.43
N LEU A 224 -0.64 -23.92 10.96
CA LEU A 224 -1.28 -22.83 10.19
C LEU A 224 -0.32 -21.63 9.97
N SER A 225 0.52 -21.34 10.96
CA SER A 225 1.52 -20.25 10.86
C SER A 225 2.68 -20.57 9.91
N ASN A 226 2.81 -21.80 9.44
CA ASN A 226 3.88 -22.20 8.53
C ASN A 226 3.70 -21.74 7.07
N ASN A 227 2.54 -21.16 6.70
CA ASN A 227 2.32 -20.57 5.38
C ASN A 227 1.70 -19.17 5.47
N PRO A 228 2.48 -18.13 5.80
CA PRO A 228 1.99 -16.77 5.97
C PRO A 228 1.30 -16.22 4.71
N VAL A 229 1.63 -16.76 3.52
CA VAL A 229 1.01 -16.37 2.25
C VAL A 229 -0.43 -16.88 2.14
N LEU A 230 -0.73 -18.09 2.63
CA LEU A 230 -2.09 -18.65 2.58
C LEU A 230 -3.02 -17.91 3.56
N ASP A 231 -2.55 -17.61 4.74
CA ASP A 231 -3.27 -16.86 5.74
C ASP A 231 -3.57 -15.43 5.25
N LEU A 232 -2.59 -14.78 4.62
CA LEU A 232 -2.73 -13.48 3.97
C LEU A 232 -3.85 -13.49 2.91
N VAL A 233 -3.87 -14.52 2.03
CA VAL A 233 -4.81 -14.59 0.89
C VAL A 233 -6.24 -14.85 1.35
N TYR A 234 -6.46 -15.58 2.46
CA TYR A 234 -7.80 -16.03 2.83
C TYR A 234 -8.40 -15.40 4.08
N ALA A 235 -7.59 -14.93 5.02
CA ALA A 235 -8.09 -14.51 6.33
C ALA A 235 -7.83 -13.06 6.68
N ARG A 236 -6.75 -12.45 6.16
CA ARG A 236 -6.27 -11.17 6.68
C ARG A 236 -6.78 -9.95 5.93
N ILE A 237 -6.93 -10.03 4.62
CA ILE A 237 -7.29 -8.88 3.79
C ILE A 237 -8.70 -9.05 3.22
N ASP A 238 -9.56 -8.07 3.47
CA ASP A 238 -10.84 -7.97 2.76
C ASP A 238 -10.60 -7.44 1.34
N TYR A 239 -10.27 -8.36 0.43
CA TYR A 239 -10.03 -8.04 -0.98
C TYR A 239 -11.24 -7.42 -1.69
N VAL A 240 -12.46 -7.75 -1.24
CA VAL A 240 -13.68 -7.18 -1.85
C VAL A 240 -13.74 -5.70 -1.51
N TRP A 241 -13.58 -5.36 -0.24
CA TRP A 241 -13.58 -3.99 0.24
C TRP A 241 -12.42 -3.16 -0.33
N MET A 242 -11.23 -3.76 -0.35
CA MET A 242 -10.05 -3.17 -0.96
C MET A 242 -10.23 -2.91 -2.45
N SER A 243 -10.87 -3.83 -3.20
CA SER A 243 -11.15 -3.68 -4.64
C SER A 243 -12.16 -2.56 -4.90
N VAL A 244 -13.16 -2.39 -4.03
CA VAL A 244 -14.10 -1.26 -4.11
C VAL A 244 -13.37 0.07 -3.99
N HIS A 245 -12.52 0.22 -2.97
CA HIS A 245 -11.72 1.44 -2.79
C HIS A 245 -10.72 1.64 -3.92
N PHE A 246 -10.11 0.56 -4.41
CA PHE A 246 -9.24 0.61 -5.58
C PHE A 246 -9.92 1.30 -6.77
N VAL A 247 -11.16 0.91 -7.10
CA VAL A 247 -11.90 1.53 -8.21
C VAL A 247 -12.15 3.01 -7.94
N PHE A 248 -12.57 3.39 -6.72
CA PHE A 248 -12.80 4.79 -6.36
C PHE A 248 -11.54 5.64 -6.49
N PHE A 249 -10.43 5.17 -5.92
CA PHE A 249 -9.15 5.88 -5.97
C PHE A 249 -8.55 5.87 -7.39
N PHE A 250 -8.68 4.77 -8.13
CA PHE A 250 -8.26 4.68 -9.52
C PHE A 250 -8.98 5.72 -10.37
N VAL A 251 -10.30 5.79 -10.31
CA VAL A 251 -11.08 6.75 -11.12
C VAL A 251 -10.68 8.18 -10.79
N ALA A 252 -10.61 8.54 -9.51
CA ALA A 252 -10.24 9.89 -9.11
C ALA A 252 -8.82 10.28 -9.56
N ALA A 253 -7.83 9.39 -9.33
CA ALA A 253 -6.46 9.59 -9.74
C ALA A 253 -6.29 9.58 -11.28
N TYR A 254 -7.04 8.72 -11.97
CA TYR A 254 -7.06 8.69 -13.44
C TYR A 254 -7.48 10.04 -14.04
N TYR A 255 -8.54 10.67 -13.54
CA TYR A 255 -8.94 11.99 -14.02
C TYR A 255 -7.93 13.08 -13.64
N PHE A 256 -7.34 12.99 -12.46
CA PHE A 256 -6.28 13.90 -12.04
C PHE A 256 -5.07 13.87 -12.99
N TYR A 257 -4.48 12.69 -13.19
CA TYR A 257 -3.31 12.52 -14.06
C TYR A 257 -3.66 12.59 -15.54
N GLY A 258 -4.82 12.06 -15.93
CA GLY A 258 -5.30 12.10 -17.32
C GLY A 258 -5.50 13.51 -17.84
N ALA A 259 -5.82 14.48 -16.96
CA ALA A 259 -5.86 15.89 -17.30
C ALA A 259 -4.49 16.39 -17.80
N PHE A 260 -3.39 16.01 -17.14
CA PHE A 260 -2.03 16.35 -17.59
C PHE A 260 -1.70 15.72 -18.95
N PHE A 261 -1.98 14.43 -19.13
CA PHE A 261 -1.73 13.73 -20.40
C PHE A 261 -2.54 14.33 -21.55
N SER A 262 -3.80 14.67 -21.32
CA SER A 262 -4.68 15.30 -22.29
C SER A 262 -4.18 16.69 -22.69
N MET A 263 -3.74 17.49 -21.72
CA MET A 263 -3.17 18.81 -21.93
C MET A 263 -1.91 18.75 -22.80
N ILE A 264 -0.97 17.86 -22.45
CA ILE A 264 0.27 17.68 -23.23
C ILE A 264 -0.08 17.25 -24.65
N GLY A 265 -0.96 16.25 -24.84
CA GLY A 265 -1.38 15.79 -26.16
C GLY A 265 -1.99 16.88 -27.02
N ALA A 266 -2.79 17.79 -26.42
CA ALA A 266 -3.37 18.94 -27.14
C ALA A 266 -2.32 20.00 -27.54
N MET A 267 -1.29 20.15 -26.72
CA MET A 267 -0.26 21.17 -26.98
C MET A 267 0.82 20.70 -27.96
N THR A 268 1.09 19.40 -28.06
CA THR A 268 2.12 18.83 -28.93
C THR A 268 1.67 18.79 -30.40
N GLY A 269 2.63 18.90 -31.32
CA GLY A 269 2.39 18.84 -32.78
C GLY A 269 2.39 17.39 -33.28
N THR A 270 3.20 16.53 -32.68
CA THR A 270 3.36 15.11 -33.04
C THR A 270 3.34 14.23 -31.81
N GLU A 271 3.11 12.94 -32.01
CA GLU A 271 3.12 11.96 -30.92
C GLU A 271 4.50 11.87 -30.24
N SER A 272 5.58 11.91 -31.04
CA SER A 272 6.96 11.84 -30.54
C SER A 272 7.34 13.06 -29.69
N ASP A 273 6.90 14.26 -30.09
CA ASP A 273 7.15 15.46 -29.30
C ASP A 273 6.42 15.36 -27.93
N GLY A 274 5.20 14.80 -27.93
CA GLY A 274 4.43 14.61 -26.70
C GLY A 274 5.12 13.72 -25.68
N GLN A 275 5.77 12.67 -26.12
CA GLN A 275 6.46 11.73 -25.23
C GLN A 275 7.58 12.38 -24.41
N GLN A 276 8.29 13.37 -24.96
CA GLN A 276 9.35 14.09 -24.25
C GLN A 276 8.79 14.92 -23.08
N PHE A 277 7.56 15.45 -23.21
CA PHE A 277 6.91 16.24 -22.17
C PHE A 277 6.20 15.41 -21.10
N VAL A 278 6.19 14.08 -21.23
CA VAL A 278 5.62 13.17 -20.22
C VAL A 278 6.56 12.97 -19.03
N MET A 279 7.87 13.18 -19.19
CA MET A 279 8.86 12.93 -18.13
C MET A 279 8.50 13.54 -16.76
N PRO A 280 8.03 14.79 -16.64
CA PRO A 280 7.60 15.32 -15.34
C PRO A 280 6.46 14.51 -14.68
N ILE A 281 5.52 13.98 -15.49
CA ILE A 281 4.42 13.15 -14.99
C ILE A 281 4.96 11.80 -14.51
N LEU A 282 5.87 11.18 -15.27
CA LEU A 282 6.52 9.93 -14.89
C LEU A 282 7.33 10.08 -13.59
N LEU A 283 7.97 11.23 -13.39
CA LEU A 283 8.65 11.55 -12.14
C LEU A 283 7.66 11.64 -10.96
N LEU A 284 6.49 12.25 -11.15
CA LEU A 284 5.43 12.28 -10.13
C LEU A 284 4.89 10.88 -9.82
N LEU A 285 4.69 10.04 -10.85
CA LEU A 285 4.28 8.64 -10.66
C LEU A 285 5.37 7.85 -9.93
N GLY A 286 6.64 8.03 -10.28
CA GLY A 286 7.78 7.43 -9.61
C GLY A 286 7.89 7.87 -8.15
N PHE A 287 7.69 9.16 -7.88
CA PHE A 287 7.66 9.69 -6.52
C PHE A 287 6.51 9.08 -5.69
N SER A 288 5.35 8.86 -6.30
CA SER A 288 4.22 8.22 -5.65
C SER A 288 4.53 6.76 -5.24
N ILE A 289 5.22 6.01 -6.10
CA ILE A 289 5.68 4.65 -5.79
C ILE A 289 6.72 4.69 -4.65
N LEU A 290 7.69 5.61 -4.74
CA LEU A 290 8.69 5.78 -3.69
C LEU A 290 8.05 6.16 -2.34
N SER A 291 7.03 7.01 -2.35
CA SER A 291 6.31 7.41 -1.13
C SER A 291 5.60 6.23 -0.47
N GLY A 292 5.03 5.30 -1.25
CA GLY A 292 4.47 4.06 -0.73
C GLY A 292 5.51 3.17 -0.05
N TYR A 293 6.69 3.03 -0.67
CA TYR A 293 7.80 2.31 -0.07
C TYR A 293 8.23 2.94 1.26
N MET A 294 8.35 4.26 1.30
CA MET A 294 8.69 4.99 2.52
C MET A 294 7.61 4.85 3.61
N TYR A 295 6.33 4.83 3.20
CA TYR A 295 5.22 4.63 4.13
C TYR A 295 5.27 3.25 4.81
N ILE A 296 5.60 2.18 4.08
CA ILE A 296 5.74 0.83 4.66
C ILE A 296 6.79 0.80 5.77
N HIS A 297 7.93 1.46 5.56
CA HIS A 297 9.05 1.40 6.49
C HIS A 297 8.94 2.39 7.66
N TYR A 298 8.27 3.53 7.45
CA TYR A 298 8.16 4.63 8.42
C TYR A 298 6.73 5.18 8.49
N PRO A 299 5.73 4.34 8.91
CA PRO A 299 4.31 4.73 8.90
C PRO A 299 4.00 5.90 9.83
N ASP A 300 4.67 5.99 10.98
CA ASP A 300 4.42 7.00 12.01
C ASP A 300 5.23 8.29 11.80
N SER A 301 5.99 8.39 10.71
CA SER A 301 6.76 9.60 10.43
C SER A 301 5.86 10.78 10.04
N THR A 302 6.26 11.99 10.39
CA THR A 302 5.61 13.21 9.93
C THR A 302 5.52 13.27 8.40
N PHE A 303 6.51 12.71 7.71
CA PHE A 303 6.53 12.58 6.26
C PHE A 303 5.40 11.66 5.76
N ALA A 304 5.19 10.51 6.39
CA ALA A 304 4.10 9.58 6.06
C ALA A 304 2.72 10.25 6.18
N ALA A 305 2.52 11.04 7.23
CA ALA A 305 1.30 11.82 7.40
C ALA A 305 1.08 12.81 6.24
N TRP A 306 2.08 13.57 5.83
CA TRP A 306 1.96 14.53 4.74
C TRP A 306 1.69 13.88 3.38
N ILE A 307 2.40 12.78 3.04
CA ILE A 307 2.24 12.12 1.73
C ILE A 307 0.85 11.47 1.57
N SER A 308 0.17 11.13 2.66
CA SER A 308 -1.18 10.57 2.58
C SER A 308 -2.24 11.59 2.11
N TYR A 309 -2.01 12.89 2.35
CA TYR A 309 -2.92 13.97 1.93
C TYR A 309 -2.59 14.54 0.54
N LEU A 310 -1.43 14.28 0.00
CA LEU A 310 -1.07 14.79 -1.33
C LEU A 310 -1.83 14.02 -2.43
N PRO A 311 -2.53 14.68 -3.37
CA PRO A 311 -3.40 14.02 -4.34
C PRO A 311 -2.66 13.08 -5.30
N PHE A 312 -1.37 13.26 -5.48
CA PHE A 312 -0.56 12.40 -6.34
C PHE A 312 -0.01 11.17 -5.62
N THR A 313 0.17 11.19 -4.30
CA THR A 313 0.68 10.05 -3.51
C THR A 313 -0.42 9.29 -2.74
N ALA A 314 -1.51 9.99 -2.39
CA ALA A 314 -2.60 9.44 -1.59
C ALA A 314 -3.16 8.10 -2.11
N PRO A 315 -3.36 7.85 -3.42
CA PRO A 315 -3.86 6.55 -3.88
C PRO A 315 -2.96 5.39 -3.48
N MET A 316 -1.63 5.60 -3.45
CA MET A 316 -0.66 4.59 -3.05
C MET A 316 -0.74 4.31 -1.56
N VAL A 317 -0.67 5.38 -0.76
CA VAL A 317 -0.64 5.27 0.70
C VAL A 317 -1.93 4.68 1.24
N VAL A 318 -3.09 5.10 0.71
CA VAL A 318 -4.38 4.58 1.16
C VAL A 318 -4.57 3.10 0.85
N MET A 319 -4.06 2.61 -0.29
CA MET A 319 -4.09 1.17 -0.57
C MET A 319 -3.26 0.37 0.44
N ILE A 320 -2.13 0.90 0.89
CA ILE A 320 -1.31 0.28 1.94
C ILE A 320 -2.05 0.31 3.27
N GLN A 321 -2.64 1.44 3.66
CA GLN A 321 -3.43 1.56 4.88
C GLN A 321 -4.60 0.56 4.92
N LEU A 322 -5.33 0.43 3.81
CA LEU A 322 -6.45 -0.51 3.69
C LEU A 322 -6.01 -1.97 3.84
N ALA A 323 -4.85 -2.32 3.30
CA ALA A 323 -4.29 -3.67 3.42
C ALA A 323 -3.81 -3.98 4.85
N GLN A 324 -3.26 -2.98 5.55
CA GLN A 324 -2.84 -3.10 6.95
C GLN A 324 -4.03 -3.19 7.93
N GLY A 325 -5.25 -2.88 7.48
CA GLY A 325 -6.43 -2.75 8.32
C GLY A 325 -6.54 -1.37 8.97
N VAL A 326 -7.62 -0.66 8.65
CA VAL A 326 -7.90 0.67 9.22
C VAL A 326 -8.89 0.52 10.38
N PRO A 327 -8.59 1.06 11.57
CA PRO A 327 -9.56 1.09 12.66
C PRO A 327 -10.87 1.79 12.24
N ILE A 328 -12.00 1.28 12.69
CA ILE A 328 -13.33 1.82 12.34
C ILE A 328 -13.42 3.32 12.64
N GLU A 329 -12.81 3.76 13.73
CA GLU A 329 -12.77 5.16 14.14
C GLU A 329 -12.04 6.06 13.14
N SER A 330 -11.10 5.53 12.36
CA SER A 330 -10.28 6.26 11.38
C SER A 330 -10.76 6.10 9.93
N TYR A 331 -11.84 5.36 9.69
CA TYR A 331 -12.38 5.14 8.34
C TYR A 331 -12.78 6.41 7.60
N TYR A 332 -13.20 7.44 8.32
CA TYR A 332 -13.53 8.73 7.73
C TYR A 332 -12.33 9.41 7.02
N LEU A 333 -11.09 9.12 7.45
CA LEU A 333 -9.88 9.66 6.83
C LEU A 333 -9.71 9.18 5.38
N ILE A 334 -10.08 7.92 5.09
CA ILE A 334 -10.05 7.38 3.72
C ILE A 334 -10.93 8.21 2.79
N TRP A 335 -12.12 8.57 3.24
CA TRP A 335 -13.04 9.40 2.46
C TRP A 335 -12.56 10.84 2.32
N ILE A 336 -11.84 11.37 3.31
CA ILE A 336 -11.18 12.68 3.22
C ILE A 336 -10.09 12.64 2.16
N HIS A 337 -9.23 11.63 2.14
CA HIS A 337 -8.21 11.45 1.12
C HIS A 337 -8.82 11.34 -0.29
N TRP A 338 -9.88 10.56 -0.44
CA TRP A 338 -10.62 10.44 -1.70
C TRP A 338 -11.19 11.78 -2.15
N LEU A 339 -11.82 12.53 -1.25
CA LEU A 339 -12.39 13.85 -1.54
C LEU A 339 -11.30 14.84 -2.01
N ILE A 340 -10.13 14.85 -1.37
CA ILE A 340 -9.01 15.70 -1.77
C ILE A 340 -8.56 15.38 -3.20
N ILE A 341 -8.46 14.10 -3.57
CA ILE A 341 -8.08 13.70 -4.93
C ILE A 341 -9.15 14.13 -5.92
N VAL A 342 -10.44 13.93 -5.61
CA VAL A 342 -11.55 14.33 -6.49
C VAL A 342 -11.56 15.84 -6.71
N LEU A 343 -11.42 16.64 -5.65
CA LEU A 343 -11.35 18.11 -5.76
C LEU A 343 -10.14 18.52 -6.60
N SER A 344 -8.99 17.91 -6.38
CA SER A 344 -7.77 18.15 -7.15
C SER A 344 -7.95 17.76 -8.62
N ALA A 345 -8.63 16.64 -8.91
CA ALA A 345 -8.96 16.22 -10.28
C ALA A 345 -9.89 17.23 -10.98
N VAL A 346 -10.92 17.70 -10.29
CA VAL A 346 -11.84 18.71 -10.83
C VAL A 346 -11.08 20.01 -11.15
N LEU A 347 -10.23 20.48 -10.26
CA LEU A 347 -9.38 21.67 -10.50
C LEU A 347 -8.45 21.45 -11.71
N MET A 348 -7.77 20.30 -11.77
CA MET A 348 -6.89 19.98 -12.89
C MET A 348 -7.64 19.86 -14.21
N LEU A 349 -8.84 19.29 -14.23
CA LEU A 349 -9.69 19.23 -15.43
C LEU A 349 -10.12 20.61 -15.91
N GLN A 350 -10.35 21.57 -14.99
CA GLN A 350 -10.66 22.96 -15.37
C GLN A 350 -9.46 23.64 -16.03
N VAL A 351 -8.26 23.47 -15.42
CA VAL A 351 -7.00 24.00 -15.97
C VAL A 351 -6.68 23.36 -17.33
N ALA A 352 -6.73 22.02 -17.38
CA ALA A 352 -6.50 21.25 -18.59
C ALA A 352 -7.47 21.64 -19.71
N GLY A 353 -8.75 21.84 -19.39
CA GLY A 353 -9.77 22.26 -20.37
C GLY A 353 -9.50 23.61 -21.02
N LYS A 354 -8.94 24.57 -20.25
CA LYS A 354 -8.50 25.86 -20.83
C LYS A 354 -7.29 25.70 -21.74
N LEU A 355 -6.28 24.98 -21.27
CA LEU A 355 -5.06 24.76 -22.04
C LEU A 355 -5.30 23.86 -23.27
N TYR A 356 -6.18 22.88 -23.14
CA TYR A 356 -6.62 22.03 -24.25
C TYR A 356 -7.27 22.88 -25.36
N LYS A 357 -8.19 23.79 -25.02
CA LYS A 357 -8.84 24.70 -25.95
C LYS A 357 -7.80 25.52 -26.75
N ASN A 358 -6.83 26.10 -26.05
CA ASN A 358 -5.83 26.96 -26.67
C ASN A 358 -4.78 26.17 -27.47
N GLY A 359 -4.40 24.97 -26.98
CA GLY A 359 -3.37 24.15 -27.59
C GLY A 359 -3.85 23.35 -28.81
N ILE A 360 -5.07 22.84 -28.79
CA ILE A 360 -5.56 21.94 -29.84
C ILE A 360 -5.75 22.63 -31.18
N LEU A 361 -6.02 23.94 -31.19
CA LEU A 361 -6.23 24.75 -32.40
C LEU A 361 -4.92 25.32 -32.99
N GLN A 362 -3.80 25.17 -32.32
CA GLN A 362 -2.51 25.71 -32.81
C GLN A 362 -1.73 24.63 -33.55
N PHE A 363 -1.62 24.77 -34.85
CA PHE A 363 -0.89 23.86 -35.75
C PHE A 363 0.50 24.42 -36.07
N GLY A 364 1.50 23.55 -36.24
CA GLY A 364 2.81 23.88 -36.78
C GLY A 364 3.81 24.51 -35.80
N HIS A 365 3.51 24.66 -34.53
CA HIS A 365 4.45 25.22 -33.56
C HIS A 365 5.03 24.13 -32.65
N ARG A 366 6.39 24.10 -32.58
CA ARG A 366 7.07 23.27 -31.57
C ARG A 366 6.91 23.91 -30.21
N LEU A 367 6.42 23.13 -29.24
CA LEU A 367 6.31 23.56 -27.85
C LEU A 367 7.68 23.96 -27.28
N ARG A 368 7.72 25.16 -26.69
CA ARG A 368 8.80 25.57 -25.78
C ARG A 368 8.22 25.71 -24.37
N LEU A 369 8.90 25.16 -23.37
CA LEU A 369 8.50 25.26 -21.97
C LEU A 369 8.20 26.70 -21.50
N SER A 370 8.91 27.69 -22.08
CA SER A 370 8.67 29.11 -21.80
C SER A 370 7.32 29.63 -22.32
N GLN A 371 6.69 28.94 -23.27
CA GLN A 371 5.40 29.32 -23.83
C GLN A 371 4.24 28.81 -22.98
N PHE A 372 4.47 27.80 -22.12
CA PHE A 372 3.47 27.21 -21.23
C PHE A 372 2.79 28.28 -20.34
N TRP A 373 3.57 29.23 -19.82
CA TRP A 373 3.07 30.34 -19.00
C TRP A 373 2.22 31.34 -19.77
N ARG A 374 2.42 31.52 -21.08
CA ARG A 374 1.59 32.41 -21.90
C ARG A 374 0.19 31.87 -22.11
N TYR A 375 0.06 30.53 -22.26
CA TYR A 375 -1.26 29.88 -22.42
C TYR A 375 -2.09 29.91 -21.14
N PHE A 376 -1.45 30.15 -19.99
CA PHE A 376 -2.14 30.29 -18.72
C PHE A 376 -2.74 31.67 -18.51
N LYS A 377 -2.18 32.71 -19.14
CA LYS A 377 -2.60 34.11 -19.01
C LYS A 377 -3.65 34.54 -20.02
N SER A 378 -3.85 33.80 -21.11
CA SER A 378 -4.89 34.03 -22.13
C SER A 378 -6.13 33.16 -21.85
#